data_0b882e45428e0d8a7dec1527cb4230c8
#
_entry.id   0b882e45428e0d8a7dec1527cb4230c8
#
_cell.length_a   1.000
_cell.length_b   1.000
_cell.length_c   1.000
_cell.angle_alpha   90.00
_cell.angle_beta   90.00
_cell.angle_gamma   90.00
#
_symmetry.space_group_name_H-M   'P 1'
#
loop_
_entity.id
_entity.type
_entity.pdbx_description
1 polymer ?
#
loop_
_entity_poly.entity_id
_entity_poly.type
_entity_poly.pdbx_seq_one_letter_code
_entity_poly.pdbx_strand_id
1 'polypeptide(L)'
;MELATGSPPTMPLYDKNGKILGAPTSAANNGTTAALAHQPEPVSQVRPQVHTPAARPVHAPATQMPAPTPAPAQAPVPVPVSYAPAAPAPAQAHAPVASGIGDPRAPIFSVPQIPIDDLLRTMLGLGEGVSDLFFMVGRPPQVENFGKLTAVDGTNFSPAFTAQQTEGLAHSLVGTSQRLLDDLRNTGSCDCSYFVEGLARFRVNVFKQKGTFAMVLRKLNTKIPTMEDLKLAPVFKRIIAEKNGLVFVTGATGSGKTTTLAAMLNGLNEEHAMHIVTLEDPVEFMHPHKAATFCQREMGKDFSSFALGLRAALRQAPKVILVGEIRDRETMEIALTAAETGHTVFSTLHTISATQSINRVLGMFSKEEESQVRERLAETLRWVVSQRLAPKIGGGRVMIPEIMGSNMRSREAVQLGENDVRNLHDIITQSSQEGWTTFEGSLCQAYEEKKITEETSMLLAVNKTKMRQALDRLKKTLGQDDHGPHSFKLAPEDEHEKKKGHAHPSAPAPAAAAPAPVSAPVPLRADALPTTPLSLKLTK
;
A
#
# COMPACT_ATOMS: atom_id res chain seq x y z
N MET A 1 13.49 -33.11 51.29
CA MET A 1 13.17 -34.36 50.57
C MET A 1 13.28 -34.03 49.12
N GLU A 2 14.39 -34.25 48.77
CA GLU A 2 15.19 -34.84 47.67
C GLU A 2 15.03 -34.10 46.35
N LEU A 3 16.08 -33.33 46.10
CA LEU A 3 16.47 -32.73 44.82
C LEU A 3 17.02 -33.85 43.90
N ALA A 4 16.39 -34.09 42.79
CA ALA A 4 16.96 -34.93 41.71
C ALA A 4 17.76 -34.02 40.76
N THR A 5 19.07 -34.08 40.85
CA THR A 5 20.03 -33.48 39.93
C THR A 5 20.20 -34.40 38.69
N GLY A 6 19.59 -33.99 37.58
CA GLY A 6 19.84 -34.61 36.27
C GLY A 6 21.03 -33.95 35.59
N SER A 7 22.06 -34.74 35.29
CA SER A 7 23.26 -34.32 34.54
C SER A 7 22.90 -34.03 33.06
N PRO A 8 23.58 -33.07 32.40
CA PRO A 8 23.34 -32.76 30.99
C PRO A 8 23.85 -33.88 30.08
N PRO A 9 23.25 -34.06 28.88
CA PRO A 9 23.66 -35.07 27.93
C PRO A 9 25.04 -34.77 27.33
N THR A 10 25.93 -35.76 27.38
CA THR A 10 27.27 -35.72 26.77
C THR A 10 27.17 -35.79 25.24
N MET A 11 27.83 -34.86 24.55
CA MET A 11 27.97 -34.87 23.09
C MET A 11 28.88 -36.06 22.64
N PRO A 12 28.57 -36.66 21.47
CA PRO A 12 29.43 -37.71 20.90
C PRO A 12 30.75 -37.12 20.37
N LEU A 13 31.85 -37.84 20.62
CA LEU A 13 33.19 -37.50 20.14
C LEU A 13 33.41 -38.06 18.72
N TYR A 14 33.94 -37.23 17.83
CA TYR A 14 34.28 -37.58 16.44
C TYR A 14 35.82 -37.61 16.27
N ASP A 15 36.30 -38.47 15.38
CA ASP A 15 37.72 -38.46 14.98
C ASP A 15 37.98 -37.37 13.90
N LYS A 16 39.26 -37.17 13.58
CA LYS A 16 39.69 -36.15 12.58
C LYS A 16 39.18 -36.39 11.15
N ASN A 17 38.41 -37.47 10.90
CA ASN A 17 37.80 -37.80 9.64
C ASN A 17 36.24 -37.83 9.73
N GLY A 18 35.66 -37.34 10.84
CA GLY A 18 34.21 -37.19 11.02
C GLY A 18 33.48 -38.48 11.40
N LYS A 19 34.17 -39.50 11.94
CA LYS A 19 33.59 -40.81 12.35
C LYS A 19 33.34 -40.85 13.85
N ILE A 20 32.13 -41.28 14.27
CA ILE A 20 31.76 -41.41 15.67
C ILE A 20 32.55 -42.57 16.32
N LEU A 21 33.24 -42.30 17.44
CA LEU A 21 33.93 -43.26 18.24
C LEU A 21 32.97 -43.85 19.28
N GLY A 22 32.62 -45.14 19.10
CA GLY A 22 31.95 -45.96 20.10
C GLY A 22 30.49 -46.33 19.84
N ALA A 23 30.24 -47.38 19.05
CA ALA A 23 29.01 -48.15 19.11
C ALA A 23 29.34 -49.66 19.11
N PRO A 24 28.73 -50.48 19.99
CA PRO A 24 29.01 -51.90 20.07
C PRO A 24 28.33 -52.68 18.95
N THR A 25 29.07 -53.63 18.38
CA THR A 25 28.61 -54.67 17.45
C THR A 25 27.74 -55.69 18.15
N SER A 26 26.56 -56.05 17.58
CA SER A 26 25.91 -57.32 17.88
C SER A 26 25.46 -57.97 16.57
N ALA A 27 25.67 -59.29 16.54
CA ALA A 27 25.72 -60.19 15.43
C ALA A 27 24.34 -60.74 14.99
N ALA A 28 24.31 -61.07 13.70
CA ALA A 28 23.67 -62.21 13.02
C ALA A 28 22.19 -62.55 13.30
N ASN A 29 21.35 -62.55 12.28
CA ASN A 29 20.73 -63.82 11.84
C ASN A 29 20.25 -63.77 10.38
N ASN A 30 20.37 -64.98 9.74
CA ASN A 30 20.15 -65.36 8.36
C ASN A 30 18.71 -65.20 7.90
N GLY A 31 18.50 -64.96 6.60
CA GLY A 31 17.22 -65.14 5.92
C GLY A 31 17.37 -64.83 4.42
N THR A 32 17.64 -65.94 3.67
CA THR A 32 17.77 -66.03 2.22
C THR A 32 16.47 -65.68 1.50
N THR A 33 16.49 -64.83 0.48
CA THR A 33 15.69 -65.00 -0.75
C THR A 33 16.22 -64.12 -1.90
N ALA A 34 16.35 -64.77 -3.01
CA ALA A 34 16.78 -64.55 -4.38
C ALA A 34 16.76 -63.15 -4.96
N ALA A 35 17.91 -62.81 -5.54
CA ALA A 35 18.13 -61.72 -6.47
C ALA A 35 17.57 -62.05 -7.87
N LEU A 36 16.85 -61.12 -8.49
CA LEU A 36 16.66 -61.06 -9.93
C LEU A 36 17.36 -59.78 -10.43
N ALA A 37 18.47 -60.00 -11.08
CA ALA A 37 19.25 -58.98 -11.75
C ALA A 37 18.56 -58.59 -13.06
N HIS A 38 18.24 -57.32 -13.22
CA HIS A 38 18.00 -56.70 -14.54
C HIS A 38 19.25 -55.96 -14.97
N GLN A 39 19.84 -56.44 -16.10
CA GLN A 39 20.88 -55.77 -16.86
C GLN A 39 20.27 -54.58 -17.65
N PRO A 40 20.98 -53.49 -17.82
CA PRO A 40 20.55 -52.40 -18.73
C PRO A 40 20.96 -52.71 -20.16
N GLU A 41 20.00 -52.54 -21.10
CA GLU A 41 20.23 -52.59 -22.53
C GLU A 41 21.03 -51.36 -23.03
N PRO A 42 21.79 -51.51 -24.13
CA PRO A 42 22.65 -50.43 -24.64
C PRO A 42 21.85 -49.39 -25.43
N VAL A 43 22.07 -48.13 -25.11
CA VAL A 43 21.53 -46.96 -25.82
C VAL A 43 22.17 -46.87 -27.23
N SER A 44 21.32 -46.95 -28.24
CA SER A 44 21.66 -46.80 -29.65
C SER A 44 21.98 -45.33 -29.95
N GLN A 45 23.18 -45.08 -30.47
CA GLN A 45 23.63 -43.76 -30.95
C GLN A 45 22.89 -43.37 -32.22
N VAL A 46 22.08 -42.34 -32.19
CA VAL A 46 21.54 -41.68 -33.39
C VAL A 46 22.50 -40.57 -33.82
N ARG A 47 23.09 -40.75 -34.99
CA ARG A 47 23.88 -39.70 -35.67
C ARG A 47 23.01 -38.54 -36.09
N PRO A 48 23.46 -37.28 -35.98
CA PRO A 48 22.73 -36.14 -36.52
C PRO A 48 22.82 -36.12 -38.05
N GLN A 49 21.66 -36.07 -38.71
CA GLN A 49 21.56 -35.80 -40.15
C GLN A 49 21.73 -34.29 -40.38
N VAL A 50 22.68 -33.96 -41.26
CA VAL A 50 22.91 -32.64 -41.79
C VAL A 50 21.83 -32.33 -42.82
N HIS A 51 20.92 -31.39 -42.54
CA HIS A 51 20.01 -30.84 -43.53
C HIS A 51 20.68 -29.71 -44.27
N THR A 52 20.89 -29.91 -45.58
CA THR A 52 21.23 -28.87 -46.56
C THR A 52 20.07 -27.89 -46.72
N PRO A 53 20.30 -26.56 -46.78
CA PRO A 53 19.22 -25.60 -46.97
C PRO A 53 18.72 -25.60 -48.41
N ALA A 54 17.39 -25.73 -48.56
CA ALA A 54 16.68 -25.60 -49.81
C ALA A 54 16.72 -24.16 -50.34
N ALA A 55 16.86 -24.04 -51.66
CA ALA A 55 16.99 -22.79 -52.41
C ALA A 55 15.77 -21.87 -52.23
N ARG A 56 16.02 -20.58 -52.07
CA ARG A 56 15.02 -19.50 -52.10
C ARG A 56 14.35 -19.40 -53.49
N PRO A 57 13.02 -19.20 -53.56
CA PRO A 57 12.36 -18.82 -54.81
C PRO A 57 12.66 -17.35 -55.17
N VAL A 58 12.90 -17.16 -56.47
CA VAL A 58 13.20 -15.88 -57.13
C VAL A 58 12.00 -14.97 -57.06
N HIS A 59 12.20 -13.71 -56.66
CA HIS A 59 11.20 -12.65 -56.63
C HIS A 59 10.65 -12.34 -58.03
N ALA A 60 9.31 -12.32 -58.18
CA ALA A 60 8.63 -11.66 -59.29
C ALA A 60 8.67 -10.12 -59.10
N PRO A 61 8.67 -9.33 -60.18
CA PRO A 61 8.82 -7.88 -60.10
C PRO A 61 7.58 -7.22 -59.50
N ALA A 62 7.82 -6.28 -58.58
CA ALA A 62 6.79 -5.47 -57.93
C ALA A 62 6.08 -4.54 -58.93
N THR A 63 4.78 -4.63 -59.02
CA THR A 63 3.92 -3.69 -59.71
C THR A 63 3.94 -2.34 -58.97
N GLN A 64 4.38 -1.29 -59.66
CA GLN A 64 4.40 0.08 -59.12
C GLN A 64 2.96 0.56 -58.88
N MET A 65 2.69 0.94 -57.66
CA MET A 65 1.49 1.71 -57.30
C MET A 65 1.63 3.17 -57.78
N PRO A 66 0.58 3.81 -58.27
CA PRO A 66 0.64 5.22 -58.66
C PRO A 66 0.81 6.13 -57.44
N ALA A 67 1.57 7.21 -57.64
CA ALA A 67 1.85 8.21 -56.64
C ALA A 67 0.56 8.92 -56.13
N PRO A 68 0.47 9.28 -54.83
CA PRO A 68 -0.69 10.00 -54.32
C PRO A 68 -0.74 11.43 -54.87
N THR A 69 -1.92 11.85 -55.27
CA THR A 69 -2.30 13.20 -55.73
C THR A 69 -1.99 14.22 -54.60
N PRO A 70 -1.39 15.39 -54.89
CA PRO A 70 -1.16 16.40 -53.89
C PRO A 70 -2.46 17.01 -53.37
N ALA A 71 -2.57 17.15 -52.06
CA ALA A 71 -3.70 17.79 -51.40
C ALA A 71 -3.79 19.30 -51.76
N PRO A 72 -4.99 19.90 -51.80
CA PRO A 72 -5.16 21.31 -52.10
C PRO A 72 -4.54 22.20 -51.04
N ALA A 73 -3.86 23.26 -51.49
CA ALA A 73 -3.19 24.27 -50.68
C ALA A 73 -4.17 24.90 -49.71
N GLN A 74 -3.82 24.86 -48.41
CA GLN A 74 -4.54 25.58 -47.35
C GLN A 74 -4.34 27.07 -47.51
N ALA A 75 -5.40 27.85 -47.36
CA ALA A 75 -5.38 29.30 -47.34
C ALA A 75 -4.50 29.83 -46.20
N PRO A 76 -3.85 30.98 -46.35
CA PRO A 76 -2.94 31.51 -45.34
C PRO A 76 -3.71 31.94 -44.08
N VAL A 77 -3.26 31.43 -42.95
CA VAL A 77 -3.71 31.82 -41.61
C VAL A 77 -3.24 33.26 -41.35
N PRO A 78 -4.08 34.17 -40.84
CA PRO A 78 -3.65 35.54 -40.53
C PRO A 78 -2.61 35.51 -39.40
N VAL A 79 -1.48 36.16 -39.66
CA VAL A 79 -0.39 36.35 -38.69
C VAL A 79 -0.86 37.28 -37.57
N PRO A 80 -0.68 36.94 -36.29
CA PRO A 80 -1.03 37.89 -35.22
C PRO A 80 -0.12 39.10 -35.27
N VAL A 81 -0.76 40.28 -35.27
CA VAL A 81 -0.08 41.57 -35.23
C VAL A 81 0.68 41.67 -33.91
N SER A 82 2.01 41.74 -34.02
CA SER A 82 2.91 42.00 -32.90
C SER A 82 2.68 43.44 -32.41
N TYR A 83 2.07 43.61 -31.23
CA TYR A 83 2.11 44.87 -30.50
C TYR A 83 3.52 45.07 -29.96
N ALA A 84 4.17 46.11 -30.42
CA ALA A 84 5.42 46.57 -29.84
C ALA A 84 5.17 46.94 -28.35
N PRO A 85 6.03 46.52 -27.43
CA PRO A 85 5.87 46.88 -26.02
C PRO A 85 6.13 48.40 -25.86
N ALA A 86 5.19 49.07 -25.19
CA ALA A 86 5.37 50.46 -24.75
C ALA A 86 6.61 50.55 -23.85
N ALA A 87 7.39 51.63 -24.00
CA ALA A 87 8.58 51.88 -23.21
C ALA A 87 8.25 51.85 -21.71
N PRO A 88 9.06 51.19 -20.86
CA PRO A 88 8.81 51.12 -19.43
C PRO A 88 9.00 52.52 -18.81
N ALA A 89 8.04 52.91 -17.98
CA ALA A 89 8.19 54.06 -17.08
C ALA A 89 9.41 53.85 -16.15
N PRO A 90 10.11 54.86 -15.70
CA PRO A 90 11.29 54.72 -14.87
C PRO A 90 10.94 53.96 -13.59
N ALA A 91 11.57 52.81 -13.40
CA ALA A 91 11.44 51.98 -12.22
C ALA A 91 11.92 52.76 -11.00
N GLN A 92 11.01 52.99 -10.05
CA GLN A 92 11.40 53.32 -8.70
C GLN A 92 12.24 52.15 -8.18
N ALA A 93 13.47 52.45 -7.78
CA ALA A 93 14.36 51.48 -7.18
C ALA A 93 13.72 50.96 -5.87
N HIS A 94 13.04 49.87 -5.95
CA HIS A 94 12.78 49.05 -4.76
C HIS A 94 14.14 48.50 -4.31
N ALA A 95 14.52 48.85 -3.09
CA ALA A 95 15.65 48.22 -2.43
C ALA A 95 15.54 46.70 -2.58
N PRO A 96 16.63 45.97 -2.89
CA PRO A 96 16.58 44.53 -3.00
C PRO A 96 16.11 43.97 -1.68
N VAL A 97 14.94 43.33 -1.67
CA VAL A 97 14.56 42.40 -0.62
C VAL A 97 15.62 41.32 -0.70
N ALA A 98 16.55 41.35 0.23
CA ALA A 98 17.53 40.30 0.39
C ALA A 98 16.75 38.97 0.56
N SER A 99 16.67 38.20 -0.50
CA SER A 99 16.38 36.77 -0.45
C SER A 99 17.56 36.16 0.31
N GLY A 100 17.45 36.18 1.65
CA GLY A 100 18.44 35.60 2.54
C GLY A 100 18.45 34.07 2.41
N ILE A 101 19.09 33.58 1.36
CA ILE A 101 19.75 32.30 1.43
C ILE A 101 20.98 32.59 2.28
N GLY A 102 20.87 32.36 3.60
CA GLY A 102 21.98 32.52 4.53
C GLY A 102 23.18 31.71 4.04
N ASP A 103 24.38 32.17 4.42
CA ASP A 103 25.64 31.47 4.14
C ASP A 103 25.42 29.95 4.32
N PRO A 104 25.63 29.14 3.28
CA PRO A 104 25.46 27.68 3.39
C PRO A 104 26.37 27.04 4.44
N ARG A 105 27.35 27.78 4.96
CA ARG A 105 28.26 27.37 6.04
C ARG A 105 27.80 27.82 7.43
N ALA A 106 26.81 28.71 7.53
CA ALA A 106 26.34 29.17 8.83
C ALA A 106 25.66 28.01 9.61
N PRO A 107 25.85 27.94 10.93
CA PRO A 107 25.16 26.95 11.75
C PRO A 107 23.66 27.17 11.66
N ILE A 108 22.89 26.08 11.54
CA ILE A 108 21.41 26.13 11.44
C ILE A 108 20.82 26.57 12.79
N PHE A 109 21.42 26.11 13.88
CA PHE A 109 20.99 26.42 15.24
C PHE A 109 21.99 27.40 15.87
N SER A 110 21.46 28.45 16.48
CA SER A 110 22.23 29.49 17.17
C SER A 110 22.25 29.30 18.69
N VAL A 111 21.40 28.42 19.21
CA VAL A 111 21.26 28.16 20.64
C VAL A 111 21.67 26.71 20.99
N PRO A 112 22.10 26.48 22.25
CA PRO A 112 22.44 25.13 22.72
C PRO A 112 21.19 24.23 22.74
N GLN A 113 21.42 22.92 22.78
CA GLN A 113 20.37 21.91 22.91
C GLN A 113 19.65 22.06 24.27
N ILE A 114 18.33 21.88 24.25
CA ILE A 114 17.50 21.81 25.45
C ILE A 114 17.02 20.38 25.60
N PRO A 115 17.26 19.69 26.74
CA PRO A 115 16.75 18.34 26.97
C PRO A 115 15.22 18.28 26.81
N ILE A 116 14.73 17.32 26.01
CA ILE A 116 13.31 17.22 25.67
C ILE A 116 12.59 16.08 26.41
N ASP A 117 13.31 15.10 26.92
CA ASP A 117 12.73 13.85 27.45
C ASP A 117 11.77 14.07 28.61
N ASP A 118 12.11 14.94 29.57
CA ASP A 118 11.25 15.23 30.70
C ASP A 118 9.97 15.99 30.28
N LEU A 119 10.09 16.86 29.27
CA LEU A 119 8.91 17.51 28.69
C LEU A 119 8.01 16.48 28.01
N LEU A 120 8.57 15.53 27.24
CA LEU A 120 7.81 14.46 26.62
C LEU A 120 7.12 13.57 27.66
N ARG A 121 7.81 13.24 28.76
CA ARG A 121 7.21 12.48 29.89
C ARG A 121 6.01 13.22 30.48
N THR A 122 6.17 14.52 30.74
CA THR A 122 5.09 15.37 31.27
C THR A 122 3.90 15.43 30.31
N MET A 123 4.15 15.63 29.02
CA MET A 123 3.10 15.72 28.00
C MET A 123 2.33 14.41 27.83
N LEU A 124 3.01 13.26 27.85
CA LEU A 124 2.36 11.95 27.78
C LEU A 124 1.65 11.55 29.07
N GLY A 125 2.01 12.13 30.19
CA GLY A 125 1.34 11.94 31.49
C GLY A 125 -0.13 12.39 31.53
N LEU A 126 -0.61 13.15 30.53
CA LEU A 126 -1.99 13.57 30.39
C LEU A 126 -2.96 12.43 30.03
N GLY A 127 -2.47 11.24 29.65
CA GLY A 127 -3.28 10.04 29.46
C GLY A 127 -2.94 9.24 28.20
N GLU A 128 -3.60 8.08 28.09
CA GLU A 128 -3.38 7.13 26.99
C GLU A 128 -3.85 7.64 25.62
N GLY A 129 -4.78 8.62 25.60
CA GLY A 129 -5.36 9.19 24.37
C GLY A 129 -4.44 10.17 23.63
N VAL A 130 -3.25 10.47 24.17
CA VAL A 130 -2.30 11.40 23.55
C VAL A 130 -1.69 10.76 22.29
N SER A 131 -1.90 11.43 21.15
CA SER A 131 -1.42 10.99 19.82
C SER A 131 -0.30 11.87 19.26
N ASP A 132 -0.52 13.17 19.23
CA ASP A 132 0.41 14.14 18.64
C ASP A 132 0.78 15.24 19.65
N LEU A 133 2.04 15.66 19.63
CA LEU A 133 2.60 16.68 20.49
C LEU A 133 3.07 17.87 19.64
N PHE A 134 2.73 19.09 20.04
CA PHE A 134 2.95 20.32 19.27
C PHE A 134 3.82 21.31 20.03
N PHE A 135 4.85 21.80 19.36
CA PHE A 135 5.82 22.76 19.89
C PHE A 135 5.91 23.96 18.94
N MET A 136 5.23 25.04 19.31
CA MET A 136 5.13 26.24 18.46
C MET A 136 5.37 27.51 19.25
N VAL A 137 6.11 28.44 18.68
CA VAL A 137 6.35 29.75 19.30
C VAL A 137 5.05 30.49 19.57
N GLY A 138 4.94 31.09 20.77
CA GLY A 138 3.75 31.82 21.20
C GLY A 138 2.58 30.94 21.67
N ARG A 139 2.82 29.64 21.82
CA ARG A 139 1.87 28.69 22.41
C ARG A 139 2.55 27.90 23.52
N PRO A 140 1.83 27.47 24.56
CA PRO A 140 2.34 26.47 25.51
C PRO A 140 2.55 25.14 24.80
N PRO A 141 3.25 24.18 25.41
CA PRO A 141 3.24 22.78 24.94
C PRO A 141 1.80 22.29 24.80
N GLN A 142 1.47 21.65 23.69
CA GLN A 142 0.12 21.17 23.42
C GLN A 142 0.16 19.70 22.99
N VAL A 143 -0.87 18.96 23.34
CA VAL A 143 -1.08 17.57 22.90
C VAL A 143 -2.43 17.45 22.23
N GLU A 144 -2.52 16.56 21.24
CA GLU A 144 -3.80 16.05 20.76
C GLU A 144 -4.18 14.85 21.64
N ASN A 145 -5.29 14.98 22.36
CA ASN A 145 -5.82 13.93 23.22
C ASN A 145 -7.24 13.59 22.76
N PHE A 146 -7.46 12.37 22.29
CA PHE A 146 -8.72 11.90 21.67
C PHE A 146 -9.26 12.87 20.59
N GLY A 147 -8.38 13.38 19.72
CA GLY A 147 -8.74 14.30 18.63
C GLY A 147 -8.97 15.76 19.07
N LYS A 148 -8.70 16.11 20.33
CA LYS A 148 -8.83 17.47 20.86
C LYS A 148 -7.48 18.02 21.27
N LEU A 149 -7.12 19.20 20.75
CA LEU A 149 -5.90 19.90 21.11
C LEU A 149 -6.03 20.51 22.53
N THR A 150 -5.11 20.12 23.43
CA THR A 150 -5.11 20.52 24.84
C THR A 150 -3.74 21.09 25.21
N ALA A 151 -3.70 22.22 25.92
CA ALA A 151 -2.47 22.77 26.48
C ALA A 151 -2.00 21.92 27.67
N VAL A 152 -0.67 21.87 27.85
CA VAL A 152 -0.02 21.19 28.97
C VAL A 152 0.50 22.23 29.94
N ASP A 153 -0.12 22.29 31.11
CA ASP A 153 0.25 23.23 32.17
C ASP A 153 1.39 22.64 33.05
N GLY A 154 2.02 23.52 33.85
CA GLY A 154 3.04 23.11 34.82
C GLY A 154 4.41 22.76 34.21
N THR A 155 4.64 23.12 32.95
CA THR A 155 5.95 22.97 32.31
C THR A 155 6.81 24.21 32.45
N ASN A 156 8.14 24.07 32.36
CA ASN A 156 9.09 25.19 32.32
C ASN A 156 8.94 26.08 31.08
N PHE A 157 8.00 25.76 30.20
CA PHE A 157 7.72 26.44 28.93
C PHE A 157 6.37 27.22 28.95
N SER A 158 5.78 27.35 30.14
CA SER A 158 4.59 28.20 30.34
C SER A 158 4.96 29.66 30.51
N PRO A 159 4.11 30.65 30.05
CA PRO A 159 2.82 30.42 29.40
C PRO A 159 2.93 30.09 27.90
N ALA A 160 4.10 30.24 27.27
CA ALA A 160 4.28 29.97 25.85
C ALA A 160 5.76 29.79 25.48
N PHE A 161 6.04 29.01 24.46
CA PHE A 161 7.37 28.86 23.92
C PHE A 161 7.91 30.14 23.32
N THR A 162 9.18 30.46 23.62
CA THR A 162 9.97 31.46 22.90
C THR A 162 10.62 30.85 21.66
N ALA A 163 11.10 31.71 20.73
CA ALA A 163 11.83 31.25 19.56
C ALA A 163 13.12 30.47 19.92
N GLN A 164 13.84 30.93 20.94
CA GLN A 164 15.06 30.27 21.42
C GLN A 164 14.78 28.90 22.02
N GLN A 165 13.67 28.73 22.74
CA GLN A 165 13.28 27.43 23.31
C GLN A 165 12.91 26.42 22.22
N THR A 166 12.10 26.81 21.22
CA THR A 166 11.77 25.91 20.12
C THR A 166 13.01 25.57 19.27
N GLU A 167 13.93 26.51 19.09
CA GLU A 167 15.19 26.26 18.40
C GLU A 167 16.08 25.27 19.18
N GLY A 168 16.22 25.43 20.50
CA GLY A 168 17.01 24.52 21.34
C GLY A 168 16.42 23.10 21.40
N LEU A 169 15.08 22.98 21.43
CA LEU A 169 14.40 21.68 21.34
C LEU A 169 14.57 21.05 19.96
N ALA A 170 14.45 21.83 18.89
CA ALA A 170 14.71 21.35 17.51
C ALA A 170 16.16 20.85 17.37
N HIS A 171 17.12 21.57 17.96
CA HIS A 171 18.53 21.17 17.99
C HIS A 171 18.73 19.83 18.71
N SER A 172 17.99 19.57 19.79
CA SER A 172 18.04 18.27 20.50
C SER A 172 17.49 17.10 19.66
N LEU A 173 16.45 17.36 18.88
CA LEU A 173 15.82 16.34 18.02
C LEU A 173 16.62 16.04 16.75
N VAL A 174 17.21 17.06 16.14
CA VAL A 174 17.99 16.93 14.89
C VAL A 174 19.44 16.50 15.18
N GLY A 175 19.99 16.96 16.31
CA GLY A 175 21.37 16.66 16.70
C GLY A 175 22.40 17.16 15.68
N THR A 176 23.40 16.32 15.44
CA THR A 176 24.50 16.55 14.49
C THR A 176 24.32 15.85 13.14
N SER A 177 23.14 15.31 12.87
CA SER A 177 22.87 14.60 11.62
C SER A 177 22.94 15.52 10.42
N GLN A 178 24.00 15.40 9.61
CA GLN A 178 24.22 16.25 8.46
C GLN A 178 23.05 16.20 7.47
N ARG A 179 22.47 15.03 7.24
CA ARG A 179 21.29 14.87 6.39
C ARG A 179 20.11 15.74 6.86
N LEU A 180 19.74 15.66 8.14
CA LEU A 180 18.63 16.42 8.69
C LEU A 180 18.90 17.93 8.65
N LEU A 181 20.16 18.33 8.89
CA LEU A 181 20.60 19.71 8.75
C LEU A 181 20.47 20.19 7.30
N ASP A 182 20.88 19.38 6.32
CA ASP A 182 20.76 19.71 4.90
C ASP A 182 19.30 19.77 4.44
N ASP A 183 18.45 18.85 4.92
CA ASP A 183 17.00 18.89 4.67
C ASP A 183 16.41 20.22 5.20
N LEU A 184 16.72 20.61 6.45
CA LEU A 184 16.26 21.87 7.03
C LEU A 184 16.77 23.12 6.30
N ARG A 185 17.99 23.09 5.72
CA ARG A 185 18.53 24.18 4.91
C ARG A 185 17.79 24.29 3.58
N ASN A 186 17.64 23.17 2.89
CA ASN A 186 17.20 23.13 1.50
C ASN A 186 15.68 23.21 1.37
N THR A 187 14.93 22.57 2.27
CA THR A 187 13.47 22.47 2.18
C THR A 187 12.73 23.21 3.28
N GLY A 188 13.43 23.62 4.34
CA GLY A 188 12.81 24.25 5.52
C GLY A 188 12.15 23.26 6.47
N SER A 189 12.26 21.94 6.24
CA SER A 189 11.73 20.89 7.12
C SER A 189 12.58 19.63 7.06
N CYS A 190 12.53 18.83 8.12
CA CYS A 190 13.11 17.49 8.13
C CYS A 190 12.25 16.52 8.93
N ASP A 191 12.29 15.25 8.52
CA ASP A 191 11.63 14.13 9.21
C ASP A 191 12.68 13.24 9.86
N CYS A 192 12.42 12.87 11.11
CA CYS A 192 13.25 11.91 11.85
C CYS A 192 12.40 11.09 12.82
N SER A 193 13.02 10.13 13.48
CA SER A 193 12.42 9.44 14.63
C SER A 193 13.18 9.78 15.91
N TYR A 194 12.45 9.88 17.00
CA TYR A 194 12.99 10.09 18.34
C TYR A 194 12.50 9.00 19.29
N PHE A 195 13.39 8.42 20.06
CA PHE A 195 13.06 7.35 20.99
C PHE A 195 13.45 7.74 22.39
N VAL A 196 12.50 7.65 23.32
CA VAL A 196 12.73 7.83 24.75
C VAL A 196 12.55 6.47 25.43
N GLU A 197 13.64 5.94 25.99
CA GLU A 197 13.64 4.63 26.62
C GLU A 197 12.62 4.53 27.74
N GLY A 198 11.87 3.42 27.74
CA GLY A 198 10.81 3.17 28.73
C GLY A 198 9.57 4.07 28.60
N LEU A 199 9.49 4.96 27.59
CA LEU A 199 8.37 5.88 27.42
C LEU A 199 7.64 5.67 26.09
N ALA A 200 8.24 6.10 24.99
CA ALA A 200 7.62 6.02 23.67
C ALA A 200 8.63 6.27 22.56
N ARG A 201 8.26 5.90 21.34
CA ARG A 201 8.90 6.31 20.11
C ARG A 201 8.02 7.32 19.38
N PHE A 202 8.65 8.28 18.73
CA PHE A 202 7.97 9.37 18.02
C PHE A 202 8.46 9.44 16.57
N ARG A 203 7.52 9.68 15.66
CA ARG A 203 7.82 10.27 14.36
C ARG A 203 7.84 11.77 14.54
N VAL A 204 8.89 12.42 14.12
CA VAL A 204 9.14 13.85 14.36
C VAL A 204 9.24 14.57 13.03
N ASN A 205 8.50 15.64 12.89
CA ASN A 205 8.68 16.63 11.83
C ASN A 205 9.13 17.95 12.46
N VAL A 206 10.33 18.41 12.11
CA VAL A 206 10.87 19.74 12.49
C VAL A 206 10.77 20.63 11.26
N PHE A 207 10.21 21.82 11.41
CA PHE A 207 10.01 22.73 10.28
C PHE A 207 10.16 24.21 10.68
N LYS A 208 10.43 25.05 9.68
CA LYS A 208 10.49 26.50 9.85
C LYS A 208 9.13 27.13 9.58
N GLN A 209 8.71 28.03 10.49
CA GLN A 209 7.49 28.80 10.38
C GLN A 209 7.78 30.27 10.76
N LYS A 210 7.55 31.22 9.86
CA LYS A 210 7.81 32.65 10.09
C LYS A 210 9.23 32.94 10.62
N GLY A 211 10.23 32.19 10.11
CA GLY A 211 11.62 32.33 10.53
C GLY A 211 12.00 31.66 11.84
N THR A 212 11.07 31.02 12.53
CA THR A 212 11.30 30.28 13.77
C THR A 212 11.10 28.78 13.56
N PHE A 213 11.60 27.95 14.48
CA PHE A 213 11.39 26.51 14.45
C PHE A 213 10.06 26.12 15.12
N ALA A 214 9.42 25.14 14.54
CA ALA A 214 8.26 24.45 15.11
C ALA A 214 8.42 22.94 14.92
N MET A 215 7.77 22.15 15.77
CA MET A 215 7.86 20.69 15.73
C MET A 215 6.52 20.06 16.01
N VAL A 216 6.27 18.93 15.33
CA VAL A 216 5.17 18.02 15.64
C VAL A 216 5.75 16.62 15.84
N LEU A 217 5.43 16.01 16.97
CA LEU A 217 5.86 14.67 17.32
C LEU A 217 4.63 13.76 17.41
N ARG A 218 4.56 12.76 16.54
CA ARG A 218 3.51 11.73 16.60
C ARG A 218 3.98 10.53 17.39
N LYS A 219 3.26 10.21 18.45
CA LYS A 219 3.51 9.01 19.26
C LYS A 219 3.23 7.76 18.43
N LEU A 220 4.20 6.85 18.36
CA LEU A 220 4.06 5.55 17.73
C LEU A 220 3.62 4.51 18.76
N ASN A 221 2.79 3.57 18.35
CA ASN A 221 2.40 2.45 19.18
C ASN A 221 3.61 1.52 19.39
N THR A 222 3.93 1.25 20.65
CA THR A 222 5.02 0.34 21.02
C THR A 222 4.56 -1.11 21.19
N LYS A 223 3.25 -1.32 21.48
CA LYS A 223 2.69 -2.66 21.62
C LYS A 223 2.47 -3.27 20.23
N ILE A 224 3.19 -4.35 19.94
CA ILE A 224 3.00 -5.12 18.71
C ILE A 224 1.75 -5.97 18.88
N PRO A 225 0.75 -5.84 17.98
CA PRO A 225 -0.44 -6.68 18.04
C PRO A 225 -0.12 -8.10 17.57
N THR A 226 -0.86 -9.08 18.06
CA THR A 226 -0.87 -10.43 17.50
C THR A 226 -1.90 -10.55 16.36
N MET A 227 -1.82 -11.61 15.57
CA MET A 227 -2.83 -11.89 14.55
C MET A 227 -4.21 -12.15 15.19
N GLU A 228 -4.22 -12.72 16.38
CA GLU A 228 -5.42 -12.96 17.19
C GLU A 228 -6.04 -11.67 17.73
N ASP A 229 -5.22 -10.73 18.24
CA ASP A 229 -5.68 -9.39 18.66
C ASP A 229 -6.42 -8.66 17.53
N LEU A 230 -5.88 -8.77 16.32
CA LEU A 230 -6.44 -8.17 15.11
C LEU A 230 -7.58 -8.99 14.50
N LYS A 231 -7.84 -10.20 15.02
CA LYS A 231 -8.82 -11.16 14.49
C LYS A 231 -8.63 -11.42 13.00
N LEU A 232 -7.38 -11.61 12.59
CA LEU A 232 -7.05 -11.92 11.21
C LEU A 232 -7.60 -13.30 10.82
N ALA A 233 -8.07 -13.42 9.58
CA ALA A 233 -8.59 -14.67 9.05
C ALA A 233 -7.50 -15.78 9.03
N PRO A 234 -7.89 -17.07 9.14
CA PRO A 234 -6.92 -18.18 9.18
C PRO A 234 -5.94 -18.23 8.00
N VAL A 235 -6.30 -17.65 6.85
CA VAL A 235 -5.43 -17.56 5.67
C VAL A 235 -4.12 -16.80 5.94
N PHE A 236 -4.10 -15.89 6.90
CA PHE A 236 -2.87 -15.16 7.27
C PHE A 236 -1.77 -16.08 7.79
N LYS A 237 -2.12 -17.20 8.44
CA LYS A 237 -1.15 -18.25 8.82
C LYS A 237 -0.52 -18.92 7.59
N ARG A 238 -1.28 -19.08 6.51
CA ARG A 238 -0.74 -19.57 5.23
C ARG A 238 0.17 -18.55 4.56
N ILE A 239 -0.19 -17.25 4.63
CA ILE A 239 0.61 -16.17 4.06
C ILE A 239 1.99 -16.10 4.72
N ILE A 240 2.06 -16.16 6.05
CA ILE A 240 3.35 -16.14 6.75
C ILE A 240 4.16 -17.44 6.59
N ALA A 241 3.52 -18.55 6.24
CA ALA A 241 4.19 -19.82 5.98
C ALA A 241 4.87 -19.90 4.60
N GLU A 242 4.73 -18.88 3.75
CA GLU A 242 5.40 -18.83 2.43
C GLU A 242 6.91 -18.84 2.59
N LYS A 243 7.56 -19.68 1.80
CA LYS A 243 9.02 -19.86 1.87
C LYS A 243 9.80 -18.91 0.98
N ASN A 244 9.15 -18.40 -0.06
CA ASN A 244 9.69 -17.42 -0.99
C ASN A 244 8.56 -16.71 -1.75
N GLY A 245 8.92 -15.61 -2.40
CA GLY A 245 8.02 -14.84 -3.26
C GLY A 245 7.62 -13.51 -2.66
N LEU A 246 6.76 -12.78 -3.36
CA LEU A 246 6.28 -11.46 -2.99
C LEU A 246 4.93 -11.54 -2.28
N VAL A 247 4.80 -10.81 -1.20
CA VAL A 247 3.56 -10.60 -0.46
C VAL A 247 3.31 -9.10 -0.33
N PHE A 248 2.26 -8.61 -0.94
CA PHE A 248 1.88 -7.20 -0.85
C PHE A 248 0.73 -6.99 0.13
N VAL A 249 0.90 -6.06 1.08
CA VAL A 249 -0.17 -5.55 1.92
C VAL A 249 -0.47 -4.12 1.46
N THR A 250 -1.67 -3.89 0.91
CA THR A 250 -1.99 -2.67 0.19
C THR A 250 -3.20 -1.95 0.78
N GLY A 251 -3.40 -0.70 0.40
CA GLY A 251 -4.51 0.13 0.87
C GLY A 251 -4.11 1.59 1.07
N ALA A 252 -5.09 2.45 1.28
CA ALA A 252 -4.88 3.87 1.56
C ALA A 252 -4.06 4.08 2.85
N THR A 253 -3.54 5.29 3.05
CA THR A 253 -2.93 5.69 4.31
C THR A 253 -3.95 5.54 5.45
N GLY A 254 -3.53 4.94 6.57
CA GLY A 254 -4.41 4.68 7.70
C GLY A 254 -5.31 3.45 7.55
N SER A 255 -5.15 2.61 6.51
CA SER A 255 -5.89 1.34 6.36
C SER A 255 -5.39 0.20 7.24
N GLY A 256 -4.33 0.39 8.03
CA GLY A 256 -3.79 -0.60 8.95
C GLY A 256 -2.70 -1.52 8.38
N LYS A 257 -2.09 -1.17 7.24
CA LYS A 257 -1.04 -1.99 6.59
C LYS A 257 0.10 -2.35 7.54
N THR A 258 0.71 -1.32 8.15
CA THR A 258 1.86 -1.51 9.07
C THR A 258 1.47 -2.36 10.27
N THR A 259 0.27 -2.15 10.82
CA THR A 259 -0.25 -2.93 11.95
C THR A 259 -0.43 -4.41 11.59
N THR A 260 -0.95 -4.71 10.40
CA THR A 260 -1.10 -6.08 9.92
C THR A 260 0.24 -6.74 9.65
N LEU A 261 1.17 -6.03 9.00
CA LEU A 261 2.52 -6.53 8.77
C LEU A 261 3.26 -6.80 10.09
N ALA A 262 3.12 -5.89 11.07
CA ALA A 262 3.72 -6.09 12.40
C ALA A 262 3.18 -7.36 13.07
N ALA A 263 1.86 -7.61 13.00
CA ALA A 263 1.26 -8.84 13.54
C ALA A 263 1.75 -10.10 12.82
N MET A 264 1.86 -10.06 11.49
CA MET A 264 2.37 -11.19 10.69
C MET A 264 3.84 -11.48 10.99
N LEU A 265 4.68 -10.43 11.05
CA LEU A 265 6.10 -10.57 11.41
C LEU A 265 6.28 -11.02 12.86
N ASN A 266 5.40 -10.61 13.78
CA ASN A 266 5.41 -11.11 15.15
C ASN A 266 5.09 -12.61 15.20
N GLY A 267 4.12 -13.08 14.41
CA GLY A 267 3.85 -14.52 14.28
C GLY A 267 5.06 -15.31 13.79
N LEU A 268 5.74 -14.81 12.74
CA LEU A 268 7.01 -15.40 12.27
C LEU A 268 8.09 -15.41 13.36
N ASN A 269 8.18 -14.31 14.13
CA ASN A 269 9.15 -14.16 15.20
C ASN A 269 8.93 -15.15 16.36
N GLU A 270 7.69 -15.52 16.62
CA GLU A 270 7.33 -16.46 17.68
C GLU A 270 7.54 -17.93 17.26
N GLU A 271 7.24 -18.25 15.99
CA GLU A 271 7.13 -19.62 15.53
C GLU A 271 8.39 -20.15 14.84
N HIS A 272 9.28 -19.26 14.30
CA HIS A 272 10.33 -19.70 13.39
C HIS A 272 11.72 -19.15 13.75
N ALA A 273 12.71 -20.04 13.88
CA ALA A 273 14.12 -19.67 14.04
C ALA A 273 14.70 -19.26 12.67
N MET A 274 14.61 -17.96 12.36
CA MET A 274 15.07 -17.39 11.09
C MET A 274 15.61 -15.96 11.26
N HIS A 275 16.30 -15.47 10.23
CA HIS A 275 16.73 -14.07 10.18
C HIS A 275 15.72 -13.25 9.37
N ILE A 276 15.18 -12.20 10.00
CA ILE A 276 14.23 -11.26 9.41
C ILE A 276 14.92 -9.89 9.33
N VAL A 277 14.96 -9.31 8.13
CA VAL A 277 15.48 -7.95 7.91
C VAL A 277 14.35 -7.05 7.51
N THR A 278 14.22 -5.89 8.17
CA THR A 278 13.25 -4.86 7.76
C THR A 278 13.96 -3.60 7.32
N LEU A 279 13.39 -2.95 6.31
CA LEU A 279 13.81 -1.66 5.77
C LEU A 279 12.59 -0.74 5.85
N GLU A 280 12.62 0.26 6.74
CA GLU A 280 11.44 1.05 7.10
C GLU A 280 11.73 2.56 7.08
N ASP A 281 10.66 3.39 6.97
CA ASP A 281 10.77 4.86 6.95
C ASP A 281 9.57 5.54 7.66
N PRO A 282 9.69 5.77 8.97
CA PRO A 282 10.62 5.17 9.94
C PRO A 282 10.16 3.79 10.44
N VAL A 283 10.94 3.16 11.33
CA VAL A 283 10.52 1.95 12.06
C VAL A 283 9.36 2.32 12.99
N GLU A 284 8.18 1.71 12.79
CA GLU A 284 6.99 1.97 13.61
C GLU A 284 6.89 1.04 14.83
N PHE A 285 7.14 -0.27 14.65
CA PHE A 285 7.07 -1.27 15.71
C PHE A 285 8.46 -1.89 15.97
N MET A 286 8.91 -1.89 17.21
CA MET A 286 10.19 -2.49 17.60
C MET A 286 9.99 -3.95 17.98
N HIS A 287 10.41 -4.86 17.11
CA HIS A 287 10.31 -6.30 17.36
C HIS A 287 11.44 -6.79 18.26
N PRO A 288 11.15 -7.34 19.45
CA PRO A 288 12.16 -8.02 20.24
C PRO A 288 12.60 -9.31 19.53
N HIS A 289 13.83 -9.74 19.78
CA HIS A 289 14.25 -11.08 19.36
C HIS A 289 13.49 -12.13 20.16
N LYS A 290 12.86 -13.09 19.47
CA LYS A 290 12.19 -14.26 20.06
C LYS A 290 12.83 -15.53 19.47
N ALA A 291 12.06 -16.36 18.75
CA ALA A 291 12.63 -17.45 17.96
C ALA A 291 13.45 -16.93 16.77
N ALA A 292 12.97 -15.86 16.12
CA ALA A 292 13.69 -15.22 15.03
C ALA A 292 14.67 -14.14 15.51
N THR A 293 15.71 -13.90 14.70
CA THR A 293 16.59 -12.73 14.83
C THR A 293 16.10 -11.61 13.92
N PHE A 294 15.79 -10.46 14.51
CA PHE A 294 15.36 -9.26 13.78
C PHE A 294 16.51 -8.29 13.54
N CYS A 295 16.62 -7.77 12.32
CA CYS A 295 17.47 -6.66 11.97
C CYS A 295 16.57 -5.56 11.37
N GLN A 296 16.17 -4.58 12.18
CA GLN A 296 15.33 -3.47 11.75
C GLN A 296 16.21 -2.28 11.38
N ARG A 297 16.08 -1.80 10.15
CA ARG A 297 16.90 -0.72 9.61
C ARG A 297 15.99 0.43 9.20
N GLU A 298 16.38 1.65 9.56
CA GLU A 298 15.62 2.88 9.33
C GLU A 298 16.26 3.71 8.22
N MET A 299 15.43 4.12 7.25
CA MET A 299 15.87 5.00 6.18
C MET A 299 16.39 6.33 6.72
N GLY A 300 17.48 6.79 6.15
CA GLY A 300 18.13 8.03 6.57
C GLY A 300 18.99 7.93 7.83
N LYS A 301 18.96 6.78 8.54
CA LYS A 301 19.90 6.43 9.62
C LYS A 301 20.81 5.28 9.23
N ASP A 302 20.22 4.16 8.83
CA ASP A 302 20.92 2.90 8.58
C ASP A 302 21.13 2.62 7.10
N PHE A 303 20.37 3.26 6.23
CA PHE A 303 20.52 3.20 4.77
C PHE A 303 19.98 4.48 4.12
N SER A 304 20.47 4.79 2.92
CA SER A 304 20.17 6.05 2.22
C SER A 304 19.04 5.95 1.18
N SER A 305 18.75 4.74 0.66
CA SER A 305 17.62 4.49 -0.24
C SER A 305 17.18 3.04 -0.11
N PHE A 306 15.89 2.76 -0.37
CA PHE A 306 15.33 1.40 -0.31
C PHE A 306 16.07 0.44 -1.24
N ALA A 307 16.43 0.86 -2.44
CA ALA A 307 17.21 0.05 -3.38
C ALA A 307 18.56 -0.37 -2.82
N LEU A 308 19.33 0.58 -2.25
CA LEU A 308 20.63 0.27 -1.63
C LEU A 308 20.48 -0.58 -0.37
N GLY A 309 19.49 -0.27 0.47
CA GLY A 309 19.17 -1.04 1.66
C GLY A 309 18.83 -2.50 1.33
N LEU A 310 18.01 -2.72 0.30
CA LEU A 310 17.58 -4.05 -0.14
C LEU A 310 18.73 -4.85 -0.77
N ARG A 311 19.56 -4.23 -1.63
CA ARG A 311 20.79 -4.86 -2.13
C ARG A 311 21.74 -5.30 -1.01
N ALA A 312 21.86 -4.49 0.05
CA ALA A 312 22.66 -4.84 1.21
C ALA A 312 22.03 -5.99 2.01
N ALA A 313 20.71 -5.98 2.19
CA ALA A 313 19.98 -7.00 2.91
C ALA A 313 20.17 -8.40 2.31
N LEU A 314 20.23 -8.54 0.99
CA LEU A 314 20.48 -9.83 0.29
C LEU A 314 21.83 -10.48 0.68
N ARG A 315 22.78 -9.72 1.22
CA ARG A 315 24.07 -10.23 1.71
C ARG A 315 24.09 -10.51 3.22
N GLN A 316 22.94 -10.34 3.90
CA GLN A 316 22.79 -10.54 5.35
C GLN A 316 22.14 -11.89 5.68
N ALA A 317 22.02 -12.79 4.70
CA ALA A 317 21.39 -14.11 4.83
C ALA A 317 19.98 -14.08 5.47
N PRO A 318 19.07 -13.17 5.08
CA PRO A 318 17.71 -13.16 5.58
C PRO A 318 16.91 -14.32 4.98
N LYS A 319 15.88 -14.79 5.69
CA LYS A 319 14.81 -15.62 5.11
C LYS A 319 13.62 -14.78 4.72
N VAL A 320 13.37 -13.74 5.49
CA VAL A 320 12.27 -12.80 5.29
C VAL A 320 12.84 -11.38 5.22
N ILE A 321 12.37 -10.61 4.25
CA ILE A 321 12.69 -9.19 4.10
C ILE A 321 11.38 -8.41 4.09
N LEU A 322 11.25 -7.39 4.95
CA LEU A 322 10.22 -6.37 4.82
C LEU A 322 10.82 -5.14 4.13
N VAL A 323 10.25 -4.75 3.00
CA VAL A 323 10.48 -3.45 2.39
C VAL A 323 9.27 -2.59 2.71
N GLY A 324 9.43 -1.57 3.55
CA GLY A 324 8.34 -0.77 4.09
C GLY A 324 7.36 -0.31 3.01
N GLU A 325 7.90 0.20 1.89
CA GLU A 325 7.13 0.49 0.68
C GLU A 325 8.02 0.41 -0.57
N ILE A 326 7.40 0.07 -1.70
CA ILE A 326 8.04 0.10 -3.01
C ILE A 326 7.38 1.19 -3.86
N ARG A 327 8.17 2.23 -4.18
CA ARG A 327 7.70 3.39 -4.96
C ARG A 327 8.31 3.50 -6.35
N ASP A 328 9.46 2.88 -6.56
CA ASP A 328 10.30 3.04 -7.73
C ASP A 328 10.68 1.70 -8.39
N ARG A 329 11.08 1.81 -9.67
CA ARG A 329 11.46 0.67 -10.50
C ARG A 329 12.63 -0.12 -9.92
N GLU A 330 13.69 0.59 -9.47
CA GLU A 330 14.92 -0.04 -9.02
C GLU A 330 14.66 -0.94 -7.79
N THR A 331 13.92 -0.42 -6.82
CA THR A 331 13.53 -1.17 -5.62
C THR A 331 12.66 -2.38 -5.98
N MET A 332 11.71 -2.23 -6.93
CA MET A 332 10.85 -3.33 -7.40
C MET A 332 11.67 -4.42 -8.09
N GLU A 333 12.61 -4.06 -8.95
CA GLU A 333 13.47 -5.01 -9.67
C GLU A 333 14.31 -5.87 -8.72
N ILE A 334 14.88 -5.24 -7.67
CA ILE A 334 15.64 -5.95 -6.63
C ILE A 334 14.70 -6.84 -5.79
N ALA A 335 13.48 -6.41 -5.50
CA ALA A 335 12.49 -7.20 -4.76
C ALA A 335 12.05 -8.45 -5.54
N LEU A 336 11.82 -8.32 -6.86
CA LEU A 336 11.57 -9.46 -7.74
C LEU A 336 12.74 -10.45 -7.70
N THR A 337 13.97 -9.97 -7.86
CA THR A 337 15.18 -10.80 -7.81
C THR A 337 15.34 -11.49 -6.45
N ALA A 338 15.04 -10.80 -5.35
CA ALA A 338 15.05 -11.40 -4.01
C ALA A 338 14.05 -12.56 -3.90
N ALA A 339 12.84 -12.37 -4.40
CA ALA A 339 11.78 -13.37 -4.41
C ALA A 339 12.15 -14.60 -5.27
N GLU A 340 12.75 -14.38 -6.44
CA GLU A 340 13.26 -15.42 -7.35
C GLU A 340 14.38 -16.25 -6.71
N THR A 341 15.22 -15.59 -5.90
CA THR A 341 16.37 -16.23 -5.24
C THR A 341 16.07 -16.86 -3.88
N GLY A 342 14.78 -17.02 -3.55
CA GLY A 342 14.35 -17.84 -2.41
C GLY A 342 14.06 -17.06 -1.12
N HIS A 343 13.90 -15.75 -1.19
CA HIS A 343 13.49 -14.92 -0.06
C HIS A 343 11.98 -14.67 -0.06
N THR A 344 11.35 -14.62 1.11
CA THR A 344 9.99 -14.08 1.23
C THR A 344 10.09 -12.56 1.43
N VAL A 345 9.54 -11.81 0.49
CA VAL A 345 9.58 -10.34 0.51
C VAL A 345 8.19 -9.80 0.79
N PHE A 346 8.03 -9.19 1.95
CA PHE A 346 6.83 -8.41 2.30
C PHE A 346 7.03 -6.96 1.90
N SER A 347 6.00 -6.34 1.33
CA SER A 347 6.04 -4.90 1.08
C SER A 347 4.65 -4.28 1.06
N THR A 348 4.61 -2.93 1.06
CA THR A 348 3.35 -2.19 0.91
C THR A 348 3.29 -1.44 -0.41
N LEU A 349 2.05 -1.31 -0.90
CA LEU A 349 1.69 -0.41 -1.99
C LEU A 349 0.48 0.44 -1.56
N HIS A 350 0.34 1.64 -2.13
CA HIS A 350 -0.79 2.53 -1.88
C HIS A 350 -1.94 2.31 -2.87
N THR A 351 -2.16 1.07 -3.28
CA THR A 351 -3.24 0.64 -4.17
C THR A 351 -4.42 0.12 -3.36
N ILE A 352 -5.61 0.10 -3.96
CA ILE A 352 -6.85 -0.23 -3.26
C ILE A 352 -7.47 -1.58 -3.67
N SER A 353 -6.79 -2.34 -4.53
CA SER A 353 -7.20 -3.69 -4.96
C SER A 353 -6.02 -4.47 -5.53
N ALA A 354 -6.17 -5.79 -5.68
CA ALA A 354 -5.19 -6.68 -6.28
C ALA A 354 -4.86 -6.29 -7.73
N THR A 355 -5.87 -6.04 -8.56
CA THR A 355 -5.71 -5.57 -9.95
C THR A 355 -4.88 -4.27 -10.01
N GLN A 356 -5.23 -3.28 -9.17
CA GLN A 356 -4.46 -2.04 -9.13
C GLN A 356 -3.02 -2.25 -8.65
N SER A 357 -2.79 -3.20 -7.77
CA SER A 357 -1.44 -3.51 -7.28
C SER A 357 -0.56 -4.06 -8.39
N ILE A 358 -1.08 -4.99 -9.18
CA ILE A 358 -0.39 -5.53 -10.36
C ILE A 358 -0.12 -4.42 -11.37
N ASN A 359 -1.14 -3.63 -11.73
CA ASN A 359 -0.99 -2.52 -12.67
C ASN A 359 0.00 -1.45 -12.16
N ARG A 360 0.06 -1.20 -10.85
CA ARG A 360 1.03 -0.28 -10.24
C ARG A 360 2.46 -0.78 -10.39
N VAL A 361 2.68 -2.09 -10.18
CA VAL A 361 4.00 -2.70 -10.39
C VAL A 361 4.41 -2.58 -11.86
N LEU A 362 3.54 -2.97 -12.79
CA LEU A 362 3.82 -2.89 -14.23
C LEU A 362 4.09 -1.45 -14.69
N GLY A 363 3.33 -0.48 -14.15
CA GLY A 363 3.51 0.93 -14.46
C GLY A 363 4.82 1.58 -13.95
N MET A 364 5.66 0.84 -13.22
CA MET A 364 7.01 1.28 -12.85
C MET A 364 8.04 0.99 -13.95
N PHE A 365 7.67 0.16 -14.95
CA PHE A 365 8.55 -0.29 -16.03
C PHE A 365 8.10 0.29 -17.38
N SER A 366 8.99 0.25 -18.36
CA SER A 366 8.64 0.64 -19.73
C SER A 366 7.73 -0.40 -20.38
N LYS A 367 7.05 -0.01 -21.47
CA LYS A 367 6.15 -0.93 -22.19
C LYS A 367 6.91 -2.11 -22.83
N GLU A 368 8.14 -1.90 -23.20
CA GLU A 368 9.01 -2.92 -23.79
C GLU A 368 9.38 -3.99 -22.76
N GLU A 369 9.49 -3.61 -21.49
CA GLU A 369 9.82 -4.52 -20.38
C GLU A 369 8.57 -5.20 -19.79
N GLU A 370 7.37 -4.69 -20.08
CA GLU A 370 6.13 -5.12 -19.43
C GLU A 370 5.91 -6.63 -19.51
N SER A 371 6.14 -7.25 -20.67
CA SER A 371 5.96 -8.70 -20.85
C SER A 371 6.87 -9.51 -19.92
N GLN A 372 8.14 -9.14 -19.82
CA GLN A 372 9.11 -9.81 -18.97
C GLN A 372 8.78 -9.61 -17.49
N VAL A 373 8.34 -8.41 -17.12
CA VAL A 373 7.94 -8.12 -15.73
C VAL A 373 6.69 -8.90 -15.34
N ARG A 374 5.71 -9.04 -16.25
CA ARG A 374 4.51 -9.85 -16.04
C ARG A 374 4.86 -11.31 -15.77
N GLU A 375 5.79 -11.89 -16.54
CA GLU A 375 6.26 -13.26 -16.35
C GLU A 375 6.90 -13.43 -14.97
N ARG A 376 7.87 -12.60 -14.62
CA ARG A 376 8.55 -12.62 -13.32
C ARG A 376 7.56 -12.42 -12.17
N LEU A 377 6.61 -11.48 -12.31
CA LEU A 377 5.60 -11.22 -11.29
C LEU A 377 4.64 -12.41 -11.14
N ALA A 378 4.21 -13.04 -12.24
CA ALA A 378 3.35 -14.23 -12.20
C ALA A 378 4.01 -15.40 -11.46
N GLU A 379 5.34 -15.55 -11.58
CA GLU A 379 6.10 -16.59 -10.90
C GLU A 379 6.36 -16.29 -9.42
N THR A 380 6.59 -15.01 -9.09
CA THR A 380 7.03 -14.61 -7.74
C THR A 380 5.91 -14.14 -6.84
N LEU A 381 4.83 -13.56 -7.36
CA LEU A 381 3.72 -13.06 -6.54
C LEU A 381 2.99 -14.22 -5.85
N ARG A 382 2.93 -14.17 -4.53
CA ARG A 382 2.22 -15.17 -3.70
C ARG A 382 0.89 -14.63 -3.22
N TRP A 383 0.88 -13.42 -2.64
CA TRP A 383 -0.32 -12.86 -2.04
C TRP A 383 -0.41 -11.35 -2.25
N VAL A 384 -1.63 -10.89 -2.45
CA VAL A 384 -2.00 -9.48 -2.35
C VAL A 384 -3.13 -9.36 -1.34
N VAL A 385 -2.89 -8.61 -0.27
CA VAL A 385 -3.87 -8.31 0.78
C VAL A 385 -4.18 -6.83 0.73
N SER A 386 -5.30 -6.47 0.11
CA SER A 386 -5.77 -5.09 0.06
C SER A 386 -6.70 -4.80 1.24
N GLN A 387 -6.51 -3.67 1.94
CA GLN A 387 -7.16 -3.41 3.21
C GLN A 387 -7.94 -2.11 3.24
N ARG A 388 -9.08 -2.15 3.93
CA ARG A 388 -9.85 -0.98 4.39
C ARG A 388 -10.17 -1.14 5.86
N LEU A 389 -10.39 -0.02 6.57
CA LEU A 389 -10.91 -0.03 7.94
C LEU A 389 -12.33 0.54 7.93
N ALA A 390 -13.26 -0.28 8.38
CA ALA A 390 -14.67 0.11 8.57
C ALA A 390 -14.92 0.53 10.03
N PRO A 391 -15.74 1.56 10.29
CA PRO A 391 -16.23 1.84 11.64
C PRO A 391 -17.07 0.67 12.13
N LYS A 392 -16.78 0.23 13.36
CA LYS A 392 -17.50 -0.89 14.00
C LYS A 392 -18.68 -0.40 14.80
N ILE A 393 -19.78 -1.15 14.78
CA ILE A 393 -20.91 -0.93 15.70
C ILE A 393 -20.40 -1.08 17.15
N GLY A 394 -20.69 -0.09 17.98
CA GLY A 394 -20.19 -0.05 19.36
C GLY A 394 -18.79 0.55 19.53
N GLY A 395 -18.23 1.09 18.46
CA GLY A 395 -16.94 1.80 18.49
C GLY A 395 -15.75 0.99 18.01
N GLY A 396 -14.67 1.71 17.69
CA GLY A 396 -13.46 1.13 17.10
C GLY A 396 -13.59 0.88 15.60
N ARG A 397 -12.66 0.08 15.06
CA ARG A 397 -12.57 -0.23 13.61
C ARG A 397 -12.39 -1.72 13.39
N VAL A 398 -12.88 -2.22 12.26
CA VAL A 398 -12.67 -3.60 11.79
C VAL A 398 -12.02 -3.57 10.42
N MET A 399 -11.06 -4.46 10.22
CA MET A 399 -10.39 -4.64 8.93
C MET A 399 -11.33 -5.35 7.95
N ILE A 400 -11.46 -4.78 6.77
CA ILE A 400 -12.15 -5.36 5.62
C ILE A 400 -11.09 -5.64 4.55
N PRO A 401 -10.70 -6.89 4.34
CA PRO A 401 -9.70 -7.26 3.36
C PRO A 401 -10.31 -7.67 2.01
N GLU A 402 -9.54 -7.47 0.94
CA GLU A 402 -9.56 -8.27 -0.28
C GLU A 402 -8.28 -9.09 -0.28
N ILE A 403 -8.39 -10.41 -0.43
CA ILE A 403 -7.25 -11.33 -0.37
C ILE A 403 -7.21 -12.14 -1.66
N MET A 404 -6.11 -12.00 -2.38
CA MET A 404 -5.77 -12.78 -3.56
C MET A 404 -4.49 -13.57 -3.30
N GLY A 405 -4.51 -14.85 -3.54
CA GLY A 405 -3.32 -15.68 -3.55
C GLY A 405 -2.81 -15.99 -4.96
N SER A 406 -1.91 -16.96 -5.06
CA SER A 406 -1.33 -17.43 -6.32
C SER A 406 -1.81 -18.85 -6.62
N ASN A 407 -2.60 -18.99 -7.68
CA ASN A 407 -2.94 -20.29 -8.30
C ASN A 407 -2.74 -20.19 -9.82
N MET A 408 -2.99 -21.26 -10.55
CA MET A 408 -2.79 -21.29 -12.01
C MET A 408 -3.54 -20.16 -12.71
N ARG A 409 -4.81 -19.91 -12.33
CA ARG A 409 -5.65 -18.90 -12.97
C ARG A 409 -5.20 -17.46 -12.67
N SER A 410 -4.83 -17.17 -11.41
CA SER A 410 -4.32 -15.84 -11.06
C SER A 410 -2.96 -15.56 -11.70
N ARG A 411 -2.08 -16.57 -11.80
CA ARG A 411 -0.81 -16.44 -12.53
C ARG A 411 -1.03 -16.15 -14.00
N GLU A 412 -1.92 -16.88 -14.66
CA GLU A 412 -2.27 -16.62 -16.06
C GLU A 412 -2.83 -15.21 -16.26
N ALA A 413 -3.71 -14.74 -15.35
CA ALA A 413 -4.25 -13.38 -15.41
C ALA A 413 -3.16 -12.30 -15.22
N VAL A 414 -2.16 -12.54 -14.38
CA VAL A 414 -1.00 -11.65 -14.20
C VAL A 414 -0.12 -11.66 -15.46
N GLN A 415 0.20 -12.84 -15.97
CA GLN A 415 1.11 -13.03 -17.09
C GLN A 415 0.55 -12.48 -18.40
N LEU A 416 -0.70 -12.85 -18.74
CA LEU A 416 -1.32 -12.52 -20.03
C LEU A 416 -2.20 -11.26 -19.98
N GLY A 417 -2.41 -10.68 -18.79
CA GLY A 417 -3.32 -9.58 -18.57
C GLY A 417 -4.77 -10.01 -18.36
N GLU A 418 -5.54 -9.15 -17.71
CA GLU A 418 -6.96 -9.35 -17.48
C GLU A 418 -7.78 -9.16 -18.78
N ASN A 419 -8.85 -9.95 -18.91
CA ASN A 419 -9.89 -9.80 -19.92
C ASN A 419 -11.21 -10.37 -19.36
N ASP A 420 -12.27 -10.45 -20.16
CA ASP A 420 -13.59 -10.93 -19.71
C ASP A 420 -13.55 -12.35 -19.11
N VAL A 421 -12.62 -13.20 -19.54
CA VAL A 421 -12.46 -14.59 -19.06
C VAL A 421 -11.48 -14.65 -17.88
N ARG A 422 -10.45 -13.82 -17.89
CA ARG A 422 -9.37 -13.76 -16.89
C ARG A 422 -9.52 -12.51 -16.02
N ASN A 423 -10.64 -12.37 -15.35
CA ASN A 423 -10.89 -11.28 -14.42
C ASN A 423 -10.48 -11.68 -13.00
N LEU A 424 -9.56 -10.95 -12.38
CA LEU A 424 -9.05 -11.28 -11.05
C LEU A 424 -10.14 -11.26 -9.97
N HIS A 425 -11.09 -10.35 -10.04
CA HIS A 425 -12.20 -10.31 -9.09
C HIS A 425 -13.03 -11.61 -9.11
N ASP A 426 -13.29 -12.15 -10.30
CA ASP A 426 -14.04 -13.41 -10.43
C ASP A 426 -13.19 -14.61 -10.03
N ILE A 427 -11.88 -14.60 -10.30
CA ILE A 427 -10.93 -15.60 -9.84
C ILE A 427 -10.87 -15.62 -8.30
N ILE A 428 -10.78 -14.45 -7.65
CA ILE A 428 -10.82 -14.33 -6.18
C ILE A 428 -12.13 -14.90 -5.63
N THR A 429 -13.26 -14.52 -6.22
CA THR A 429 -14.60 -14.98 -5.79
C THR A 429 -14.73 -16.50 -5.85
N GLN A 430 -14.20 -17.12 -6.91
CA GLN A 430 -14.27 -18.58 -7.12
C GLN A 430 -13.25 -19.36 -6.29
N SER A 431 -12.23 -18.68 -5.73
CA SER A 431 -11.19 -19.29 -4.90
C SER A 431 -11.44 -19.11 -3.38
N SER A 432 -12.69 -18.87 -2.98
CA SER A 432 -13.06 -18.66 -1.57
C SER A 432 -12.68 -19.84 -0.66
N GLN A 433 -12.70 -21.10 -1.17
CA GLN A 433 -12.24 -22.28 -0.46
C GLN A 433 -10.75 -22.23 -0.08
N GLU A 434 -9.97 -21.43 -0.81
CA GLU A 434 -8.55 -21.20 -0.53
C GLU A 434 -8.34 -20.05 0.49
N GLY A 435 -9.43 -19.52 1.07
CA GLY A 435 -9.41 -18.39 2.00
C GLY A 435 -9.28 -17.03 1.32
N TRP A 436 -9.45 -16.98 -0.02
CA TRP A 436 -9.48 -15.71 -0.74
C TRP A 436 -10.83 -15.03 -0.54
N THR A 437 -10.84 -13.72 -0.59
CA THR A 437 -12.07 -12.95 -0.43
C THR A 437 -12.00 -11.64 -1.19
N THR A 438 -13.15 -11.19 -1.72
CA THR A 438 -13.32 -9.85 -2.27
C THR A 438 -13.74 -8.87 -1.18
N PHE A 439 -13.66 -7.55 -1.44
CA PHE A 439 -14.19 -6.56 -0.50
C PHE A 439 -15.68 -6.78 -0.22
N GLU A 440 -16.47 -7.10 -1.23
CA GLU A 440 -17.90 -7.38 -1.07
C GLU A 440 -18.14 -8.60 -0.19
N GLY A 441 -17.35 -9.67 -0.37
CA GLY A 441 -17.41 -10.87 0.47
C GLY A 441 -17.11 -10.56 1.94
N SER A 442 -16.02 -9.83 2.19
CA SER A 442 -15.60 -9.41 3.53
C SER A 442 -16.60 -8.45 4.19
N LEU A 443 -17.21 -7.55 3.42
CA LEU A 443 -18.25 -6.63 3.91
C LEU A 443 -19.53 -7.39 4.26
N CYS A 444 -19.95 -8.37 3.45
CA CYS A 444 -21.08 -9.24 3.75
C CYS A 444 -20.86 -10.00 5.06
N GLN A 445 -19.69 -10.62 5.21
CA GLN A 445 -19.34 -11.33 6.43
C GLN A 445 -19.36 -10.41 7.66
N ALA A 446 -18.77 -9.22 7.56
CA ALA A 446 -18.75 -8.26 8.65
C ALA A 446 -20.15 -7.73 9.01
N TYR A 447 -21.05 -7.61 8.03
CA TYR A 447 -22.46 -7.27 8.23
C TYR A 447 -23.23 -8.42 8.90
N GLU A 448 -23.06 -9.67 8.43
CA GLU A 448 -23.66 -10.88 9.00
C GLU A 448 -23.27 -11.05 10.47
N GLU A 449 -21.99 -10.83 10.78
CA GLU A 449 -21.45 -10.84 12.14
C GLU A 449 -21.87 -9.61 12.98
N LYS A 450 -22.71 -8.73 12.45
CA LYS A 450 -23.19 -7.50 13.10
C LYS A 450 -22.06 -6.56 13.57
N LYS A 451 -20.93 -6.60 12.88
CA LYS A 451 -19.79 -5.72 13.16
C LYS A 451 -19.93 -4.34 12.54
N ILE A 452 -20.59 -4.25 11.37
CA ILE A 452 -20.81 -3.01 10.62
C ILE A 452 -22.26 -2.87 10.18
N THR A 453 -22.67 -1.65 9.85
CA THR A 453 -24.02 -1.38 9.33
C THR A 453 -24.11 -1.64 7.83
N GLU A 454 -25.33 -1.77 7.31
CA GLU A 454 -25.60 -1.85 5.88
C GLU A 454 -25.06 -0.62 5.13
N GLU A 455 -25.28 0.57 5.69
CA GLU A 455 -24.77 1.83 5.13
C GLU A 455 -23.26 1.81 4.98
N THR A 456 -22.56 1.34 6.04
CA THR A 456 -21.10 1.17 6.00
C THR A 456 -20.68 0.19 4.92
N SER A 457 -21.40 -0.92 4.76
CA SER A 457 -21.13 -1.93 3.72
C SER A 457 -21.30 -1.33 2.33
N MET A 458 -22.39 -0.59 2.11
CA MET A 458 -22.64 0.10 0.84
C MET A 458 -21.64 1.22 0.55
N LEU A 459 -21.20 1.96 1.59
CA LEU A 459 -20.23 3.04 1.43
C LEU A 459 -18.86 2.52 0.97
N LEU A 460 -18.42 1.41 1.58
CA LEU A 460 -17.08 0.85 1.37
C LEU A 460 -17.00 -0.15 0.20
N ALA A 461 -18.11 -0.58 -0.37
CA ALA A 461 -18.12 -1.50 -1.51
C ALA A 461 -17.49 -0.88 -2.76
N VAL A 462 -16.73 -1.68 -3.51
CA VAL A 462 -16.18 -1.32 -4.82
C VAL A 462 -17.28 -1.37 -5.86
N ASN A 463 -18.05 -2.45 -5.90
CA ASN A 463 -19.21 -2.62 -6.78
C ASN A 463 -20.50 -2.56 -5.96
N LYS A 464 -21.12 -1.38 -5.96
CA LYS A 464 -22.37 -1.14 -5.19
C LYS A 464 -23.53 -2.02 -5.62
N THR A 465 -23.63 -2.35 -6.93
CA THR A 465 -24.69 -3.23 -7.44
C THR A 465 -24.51 -4.66 -6.95
N LYS A 466 -23.29 -5.23 -7.09
CA LYS A 466 -22.97 -6.55 -6.54
C LYS A 466 -23.16 -6.60 -5.02
N MET A 467 -22.76 -5.53 -4.31
CA MET A 467 -22.92 -5.45 -2.85
C MET A 467 -24.39 -5.47 -2.45
N ARG A 468 -25.24 -4.66 -3.09
CA ARG A 468 -26.69 -4.65 -2.81
C ARG A 468 -27.31 -6.02 -3.04
N GLN A 469 -27.03 -6.66 -4.18
CA GLN A 469 -27.50 -8.02 -4.46
C GLN A 469 -27.05 -9.05 -3.42
N ALA A 470 -25.82 -8.92 -2.94
CA ALA A 470 -25.29 -9.80 -1.91
C ALA A 470 -25.98 -9.59 -0.55
N LEU A 471 -26.21 -8.33 -0.15
CA LEU A 471 -26.95 -7.98 1.06
C LEU A 471 -28.40 -8.44 1.00
N ASP A 472 -29.08 -8.26 -0.13
CA ASP A 472 -30.48 -8.70 -0.32
C ASP A 472 -30.60 -10.23 -0.19
N ARG A 473 -29.64 -10.99 -0.78
CA ARG A 473 -29.57 -12.45 -0.60
C ARG A 473 -29.35 -12.82 0.87
N LEU A 474 -28.43 -12.15 1.54
CA LEU A 474 -28.11 -12.40 2.94
C LEU A 474 -29.32 -12.11 3.85
N LYS A 475 -30.03 -11.00 3.64
CA LYS A 475 -31.26 -10.65 4.37
C LYS A 475 -32.33 -11.72 4.21
N LYS A 476 -32.55 -12.22 2.97
CA LYS A 476 -33.47 -13.34 2.72
C LYS A 476 -33.08 -14.59 3.50
N THR A 477 -31.80 -14.93 3.49
CA THR A 477 -31.30 -16.09 4.23
C THR A 477 -31.48 -15.94 5.75
N LEU A 478 -31.32 -14.71 6.27
CA LEU A 478 -31.50 -14.40 7.69
C LEU A 478 -32.98 -14.15 8.10
N GLY A 479 -33.94 -14.27 7.17
CA GLY A 479 -35.35 -13.99 7.45
C GLY A 479 -35.65 -12.54 7.78
N GLN A 480 -34.80 -11.60 7.36
CA GLN A 480 -34.93 -10.17 7.58
C GLN A 480 -35.50 -9.46 6.33
N ASP A 481 -36.40 -10.13 5.60
CA ASP A 481 -37.09 -9.51 4.45
C ASP A 481 -37.96 -8.34 4.96
N ASP A 482 -37.42 -7.14 4.81
CA ASP A 482 -38.18 -5.92 5.00
C ASP A 482 -39.15 -5.82 3.79
N HIS A 483 -40.41 -6.22 4.02
CA HIS A 483 -41.49 -6.02 3.05
C HIS A 483 -41.84 -4.52 2.98
N GLY A 484 -40.87 -3.70 2.62
CA GLY A 484 -41.09 -2.32 2.26
C GLY A 484 -41.96 -2.22 0.96
N PRO A 485 -42.73 -1.14 0.78
CA PRO A 485 -43.80 -1.03 -0.23
C PRO A 485 -43.36 -0.92 -1.71
N HIS A 486 -42.18 -1.41 -2.07
CA HIS A 486 -41.62 -1.35 -3.42
C HIS A 486 -41.44 -2.69 -4.12
N SER A 487 -42.13 -3.75 -3.70
CA SER A 487 -42.29 -4.90 -4.56
C SER A 487 -43.31 -4.55 -5.66
N PHE A 488 -42.83 -4.28 -6.87
CA PHE A 488 -43.71 -4.36 -8.04
C PHE A 488 -44.27 -5.78 -8.13
N LYS A 489 -45.48 -5.98 -7.58
CA LYS A 489 -46.28 -7.15 -7.90
C LYS A 489 -46.75 -6.95 -9.34
N LEU A 490 -46.23 -7.73 -10.27
CA LEU A 490 -46.93 -7.97 -11.52
C LEU A 490 -48.32 -8.50 -11.13
N ALA A 491 -49.37 -7.75 -11.52
CA ALA A 491 -50.72 -8.21 -11.32
C ALA A 491 -50.87 -9.56 -12.05
N PRO A 492 -51.57 -10.54 -11.44
CA PRO A 492 -51.89 -11.77 -12.13
C PRO A 492 -52.73 -11.43 -13.36
N GLU A 493 -52.36 -11.98 -14.53
CA GLU A 493 -53.21 -11.94 -15.71
C GLU A 493 -54.50 -12.64 -15.36
N ASP A 494 -55.62 -11.91 -15.36
CA ASP A 494 -56.98 -12.44 -15.22
C ASP A 494 -57.32 -13.33 -16.42
N GLU A 495 -57.25 -14.65 -16.22
CA GLU A 495 -57.96 -15.62 -17.08
C GLU A 495 -59.44 -15.50 -16.78
N HIS A 496 -60.17 -14.66 -17.55
CA HIS A 496 -61.59 -14.87 -17.85
C HIS A 496 -62.07 -13.81 -18.84
N GLU A 497 -62.23 -14.19 -20.09
CA GLU A 497 -63.48 -14.17 -20.81
C GLU A 497 -63.32 -14.57 -22.31
N LYS A 498 -63.54 -15.84 -22.56
CA LYS A 498 -64.03 -16.26 -23.88
C LYS A 498 -65.52 -16.00 -23.90
N LYS A 499 -66.03 -15.08 -24.78
CA LYS A 499 -67.17 -15.31 -25.69
C LYS A 499 -67.65 -14.05 -26.37
N LYS A 500 -67.90 -14.27 -27.67
CA LYS A 500 -68.81 -13.57 -28.59
C LYS A 500 -68.19 -12.44 -29.44
N GLY A 501 -68.15 -12.85 -30.73
CA GLY A 501 -67.86 -12.10 -31.92
C GLY A 501 -68.88 -11.01 -32.26
N HIS A 502 -68.43 -10.13 -33.12
CA HIS A 502 -69.12 -9.67 -34.33
C HIS A 502 -68.32 -8.55 -35.02
N ALA A 503 -68.03 -8.84 -36.31
CA ALA A 503 -68.00 -7.91 -37.45
C ALA A 503 -67.14 -6.61 -37.41
N HIS A 504 -66.21 -6.59 -38.37
CA HIS A 504 -65.61 -5.41 -39.01
C HIS A 504 -66.58 -4.28 -39.39
N PRO A 505 -66.10 -3.02 -39.46
CA PRO A 505 -65.52 -2.56 -40.74
C PRO A 505 -64.21 -1.70 -40.60
N SER A 506 -63.59 -1.68 -41.76
CA SER A 506 -62.33 -1.11 -42.18
C SER A 506 -62.19 0.43 -42.11
N ALA A 507 -60.88 0.86 -41.80
CA ALA A 507 -60.12 1.97 -42.34
C ALA A 507 -60.47 3.41 -41.88
N PRO A 508 -59.55 4.40 -41.92
CA PRO A 508 -58.26 4.49 -42.63
C PRO A 508 -57.09 5.02 -41.73
N ALA A 509 -55.87 4.92 -42.27
CA ALA A 509 -54.61 5.42 -41.68
C ALA A 509 -54.56 6.95 -41.59
N PRO A 510 -53.90 7.52 -40.58
CA PRO A 510 -53.44 8.90 -40.62
C PRO A 510 -51.95 9.02 -40.86
N ALA A 511 -51.60 10.10 -41.50
CA ALA A 511 -50.38 10.55 -42.08
C ALA A 511 -49.25 10.75 -41.07
N ALA A 512 -48.03 10.68 -41.59
CA ALA A 512 -46.77 11.00 -40.93
C ALA A 512 -46.74 12.42 -40.33
N ALA A 513 -46.36 12.54 -39.05
CA ALA A 513 -46.05 13.82 -38.42
C ALA A 513 -44.55 14.07 -38.46
N ALA A 514 -44.18 15.29 -38.86
CA ALA A 514 -42.84 15.82 -39.03
C ALA A 514 -42.10 15.97 -37.68
N PRO A 515 -40.76 15.98 -37.65
CA PRO A 515 -39.97 16.13 -36.42
C PRO A 515 -39.98 17.59 -35.91
N ALA A 516 -40.07 17.74 -34.59
CA ALA A 516 -40.00 19.02 -33.88
C ALA A 516 -38.59 19.63 -33.91
N PRO A 517 -38.45 20.96 -33.86
CA PRO A 517 -37.17 21.63 -34.00
C PRO A 517 -36.34 21.59 -32.70
N VAL A 518 -35.02 21.43 -32.89
CA VAL A 518 -33.97 21.48 -31.85
C VAL A 518 -33.87 22.88 -31.30
N SER A 519 -33.99 23.05 -29.98
CA SER A 519 -33.81 24.31 -29.28
C SER A 519 -32.32 24.68 -29.21
N ALA A 520 -32.01 25.92 -29.59
CA ALA A 520 -30.69 26.53 -29.51
C ALA A 520 -30.26 26.82 -28.04
N PRO A 521 -28.96 26.87 -27.74
CA PRO A 521 -28.47 27.15 -26.38
C PRO A 521 -28.66 28.61 -26.01
N VAL A 522 -29.09 28.83 -24.74
CA VAL A 522 -29.26 30.15 -24.11
C VAL A 522 -27.90 30.70 -23.71
N PRO A 523 -27.57 31.99 -24.00
CA PRO A 523 -26.33 32.60 -23.53
C PRO A 523 -26.41 32.97 -22.05
N LEU A 524 -25.35 32.64 -21.31
CA LEU A 524 -25.12 33.06 -19.92
C LEU A 524 -24.97 34.59 -19.85
N ARG A 525 -25.88 35.26 -19.16
CA ARG A 525 -25.74 36.66 -18.74
C ARG A 525 -24.86 36.75 -17.54
N ALA A 526 -23.83 37.62 -17.65
CA ALA A 526 -23.06 38.14 -16.53
C ALA A 526 -23.86 39.25 -15.86
N ASP A 527 -24.30 39.07 -14.63
CA ASP A 527 -24.85 40.15 -13.80
C ASP A 527 -23.99 40.36 -12.53
N ALA A 528 -23.35 41.51 -12.58
CA ALA A 528 -23.07 42.50 -11.56
C ALA A 528 -23.08 42.10 -10.07
N LEU A 529 -21.91 42.25 -9.46
CA LEU A 529 -21.70 42.37 -8.01
C LEU A 529 -22.22 43.72 -7.53
N PRO A 530 -22.92 43.84 -6.38
CA PRO A 530 -23.20 45.12 -5.75
C PRO A 530 -22.01 45.56 -4.86
N THR A 531 -21.44 46.67 -5.20
CA THR A 531 -20.52 47.45 -4.37
C THR A 531 -21.33 48.26 -3.36
N THR A 532 -21.14 47.98 -2.05
CA THR A 532 -21.56 48.91 -0.99
C THR A 532 -20.35 49.26 -0.11
N PRO A 533 -20.03 50.55 0.11
CA PRO A 533 -18.92 50.94 0.96
C PRO A 533 -19.36 50.97 2.44
N LEU A 534 -18.63 50.24 3.29
CA LEU A 534 -18.74 50.35 4.75
C LEU A 534 -17.98 51.58 5.25
N SER A 535 -18.72 52.57 5.74
CA SER A 535 -18.18 53.71 6.46
C SER A 535 -17.77 53.29 7.87
N LEU A 536 -16.50 53.38 8.20
CA LEU A 536 -15.99 53.34 9.58
C LEU A 536 -16.18 54.71 10.25
N LYS A 537 -17.04 54.77 11.27
CA LYS A 537 -17.06 55.86 12.24
C LYS A 537 -16.06 55.56 13.37
N LEU A 538 -15.00 56.35 13.44
CA LEU A 538 -14.16 56.52 14.62
C LEU A 538 -14.93 57.33 15.67
N THR A 539 -15.05 56.85 16.89
CA THR A 539 -15.37 57.64 18.09
C THR A 539 -14.29 57.42 19.14
N LYS A 540 -13.93 58.52 19.74
CA LYS A 540 -12.80 58.86 20.63
C LYS A 540 -12.47 57.84 21.71
#